data_d152b777dd0bb9f7ad2d5ce283db990d
#
_entry.id   d152b777dd0bb9f7ad2d5ce283db990d
#
_cell.length_a   1.000
_cell.length_b   1.000
_cell.length_c   1.000
_cell.angle_alpha   90.00
_cell.angle_beta   90.00
_cell.angle_gamma   90.00
#
_symmetry.space_group_name_H-M   'P 1'
#
loop_
_entity.id
_entity.type
_entity.pdbx_description
1 polymer ?
#
loop_
_entity_poly.entity_id
_entity_poly.type
_entity_poly.pdbx_seq_one_letter_code
_entity_poly.pdbx_strand_id
1 'polypeptide(L)'
;MFKTVITLTLLMAPLHSHTIAQDLYKVTIDSRSAADRLESCQADVVLRVENGYLVLVDSKGIERLTQSGLRCEEIATDVDRGEIALDTRLDLANRGRYPMLFEEGQVRLYRADPLVPSRLGKTTGLAGLPTGGLRIVYRESQPLNMGRLSQVMDLNALIGLVEQDSLESYSAQLETFWWRVTGTSGNYISRNWIIDKLSEFGYDSVGIDSFTTEIYGRIKKVYNVVAVKEGAEYPLHEIIVGAHRDAVPDSPGADDNGSGTVATLEIARILSTIDTRSTFKFILFDGEEQGLHGSWHYANKAAMAGDSIIFMLNMDMIAELTNTNQAYIYRGGDDIYAPLWATLADSLDGINI
;
A
#
# COMPACT_ATOMS: atom_id res chain seq x y z
N MET A 1 -0.85 45.64 50.52
CA MET A 1 0.34 45.66 49.62
C MET A 1 0.15 44.49 48.64
N PHE A 2 -0.64 44.73 47.59
CA PHE A 2 -0.92 43.70 46.56
C PHE A 2 0.13 43.80 45.48
N LYS A 3 0.87 42.71 45.23
CA LYS A 3 1.77 42.57 44.08
C LYS A 3 0.95 41.95 42.94
N THR A 4 0.67 42.77 41.93
CA THR A 4 0.08 42.32 40.68
C THR A 4 1.20 41.64 39.86
N VAL A 5 1.06 40.34 39.62
CA VAL A 5 1.91 39.59 38.66
C VAL A 5 1.23 39.70 37.31
N ILE A 6 1.85 40.42 36.41
CA ILE A 6 1.45 40.47 34.99
C ILE A 6 2.10 39.27 34.29
N THR A 7 1.29 38.25 33.98
CA THR A 7 1.73 37.13 33.15
C THR A 7 1.60 37.57 31.66
N LEU A 8 2.73 37.81 31.02
CA LEU A 8 2.79 38.08 29.60
C LEU A 8 2.68 36.73 28.86
N THR A 9 1.47 36.41 28.38
CA THR A 9 1.28 35.27 27.46
C THR A 9 1.73 35.68 26.10
N LEU A 10 2.93 35.23 25.70
CA LEU A 10 3.43 35.35 24.32
C LEU A 10 2.60 34.39 23.46
N LEU A 11 1.63 34.92 22.73
CA LEU A 11 1.00 34.17 21.64
C LEU A 11 2.07 33.99 20.54
N MET A 12 2.72 32.85 20.54
CA MET A 12 3.47 32.41 19.36
C MET A 12 2.44 32.10 18.28
N ALA A 13 2.23 33.02 17.36
CA ALA A 13 1.61 32.70 16.09
C ALA A 13 2.46 31.61 15.42
N PRO A 14 1.84 30.54 14.86
CA PRO A 14 2.60 29.58 14.12
C PRO A 14 3.32 30.34 12.99
N LEU A 15 4.66 30.24 12.96
CA LEU A 15 5.45 30.63 11.81
C LEU A 15 4.92 29.80 10.64
N HIS A 16 4.09 30.40 9.81
CA HIS A 16 3.81 29.88 8.49
C HIS A 16 5.15 29.88 7.76
N SER A 17 5.78 28.73 7.67
CA SER A 17 6.82 28.54 6.67
C SER A 17 6.15 28.90 5.34
N HIS A 18 6.61 29.95 4.69
CA HIS A 18 6.21 30.25 3.31
C HIS A 18 6.66 29.05 2.48
N THR A 19 5.77 28.10 2.29
CA THR A 19 5.94 27.07 1.27
C THR A 19 5.98 27.81 -0.05
N ILE A 20 7.04 27.58 -0.81
CA ILE A 20 7.17 28.12 -2.16
C ILE A 20 6.07 27.45 -2.97
N ALA A 21 5.21 28.24 -3.61
CA ALA A 21 4.20 27.72 -4.52
C ALA A 21 4.85 26.80 -5.56
N GLN A 22 4.28 25.64 -5.74
CA GLN A 22 4.76 24.60 -6.65
C GLN A 22 3.67 24.30 -7.68
N ASP A 23 4.07 23.82 -8.84
CA ASP A 23 3.15 23.37 -9.86
C ASP A 23 3.22 21.85 -9.97
N LEU A 24 2.07 21.21 -10.16
CA LEU A 24 1.92 19.75 -10.29
C LEU A 24 1.97 19.38 -11.77
N TYR A 25 2.91 18.53 -12.13
CA TYR A 25 3.06 18.00 -13.47
C TYR A 25 2.95 16.49 -13.50
N LYS A 26 2.37 15.95 -14.60
CA LYS A 26 2.55 14.56 -14.98
C LYS A 26 3.74 14.47 -15.94
N VAL A 27 4.72 13.63 -15.60
CA VAL A 27 5.90 13.36 -16.43
C VAL A 27 5.83 11.95 -16.95
N THR A 28 5.78 11.78 -18.27
CA THR A 28 5.73 10.47 -18.91
C THR A 28 7.13 9.85 -18.95
N ILE A 29 7.24 8.57 -18.54
CA ILE A 29 8.48 7.81 -18.55
C ILE A 29 8.30 6.58 -19.45
N ASP A 30 8.86 6.65 -20.63
CA ASP A 30 8.79 5.61 -21.68
C ASP A 30 10.10 4.85 -21.88
N SER A 31 11.14 5.24 -21.19
CA SER A 31 12.46 4.65 -21.29
C SER A 31 13.30 4.84 -20.04
N ARG A 32 14.33 4.01 -19.88
CA ARG A 32 15.28 4.18 -18.77
C ARG A 32 15.97 5.57 -18.84
N SER A 33 16.31 6.01 -20.03
CA SER A 33 16.89 7.36 -20.23
C SER A 33 15.93 8.48 -19.80
N ALA A 34 14.62 8.31 -19.97
CA ALA A 34 13.64 9.27 -19.47
C ALA A 34 13.59 9.29 -17.94
N ALA A 35 13.67 8.12 -17.30
CA ALA A 35 13.76 8.01 -15.84
C ALA A 35 15.01 8.70 -15.28
N ASP A 36 16.18 8.43 -15.88
CA ASP A 36 17.46 9.05 -15.48
C ASP A 36 17.42 10.59 -15.64
N ARG A 37 16.76 11.08 -16.71
CA ARG A 37 16.58 12.52 -16.92
C ARG A 37 15.66 13.13 -15.86
N LEU A 38 14.56 12.48 -15.50
CA LEU A 38 13.68 12.98 -14.45
C LEU A 38 14.41 13.04 -13.10
N GLU A 39 15.19 12.01 -12.77
CA GLU A 39 16.00 11.99 -11.55
C GLU A 39 16.98 13.19 -11.51
N SER A 40 17.61 13.51 -12.64
CA SER A 40 18.52 14.65 -12.75
C SER A 40 17.83 16.03 -12.58
N CYS A 41 16.52 16.10 -12.80
CA CYS A 41 15.76 17.34 -12.63
C CYS A 41 15.54 17.73 -11.16
N GLN A 42 15.81 16.83 -10.21
CA GLN A 42 15.58 17.06 -8.77
C GLN A 42 14.14 17.53 -8.47
N ALA A 43 13.17 16.98 -9.20
CA ALA A 43 11.75 17.23 -8.96
C ALA A 43 11.27 16.46 -7.71
N ASP A 44 10.32 17.04 -6.99
CA ASP A 44 9.67 16.35 -5.88
C ASP A 44 8.64 15.34 -6.43
N VAL A 45 9.03 14.08 -6.53
CA VAL A 45 8.18 13.00 -7.03
C VAL A 45 7.16 12.63 -5.96
N VAL A 46 5.89 12.86 -6.25
CA VAL A 46 4.81 12.67 -5.27
C VAL A 46 4.03 11.38 -5.44
N LEU A 47 3.90 10.90 -6.69
CA LEU A 47 3.15 9.67 -6.96
C LEU A 47 3.56 9.05 -8.29
N ARG A 48 3.52 7.71 -8.37
CA ARG A 48 3.62 6.98 -9.63
C ARG A 48 2.23 6.85 -10.25
N VAL A 49 2.13 7.02 -11.56
CA VAL A 49 0.92 6.81 -12.38
C VAL A 49 1.24 5.87 -13.55
N GLU A 50 0.24 5.49 -14.34
CA GLU A 50 0.38 4.41 -15.35
C GLU A 50 1.65 4.50 -16.21
N ASN A 51 1.91 5.67 -16.79
CA ASN A 51 3.03 5.84 -17.72
C ASN A 51 4.05 6.89 -17.22
N GLY A 52 4.20 7.04 -15.90
CA GLY A 52 5.13 8.04 -15.39
C GLY A 52 4.96 8.40 -13.93
N TYR A 53 5.17 9.68 -13.64
CA TYR A 53 5.14 10.20 -12.29
C TYR A 53 4.42 11.56 -12.23
N LEU A 54 3.72 11.79 -11.13
CA LEU A 54 3.30 13.12 -10.73
C LEU A 54 4.43 13.76 -9.91
N VAL A 55 4.80 14.98 -10.26
CA VAL A 55 5.89 15.72 -9.63
C VAL A 55 5.44 17.11 -9.25
N LEU A 56 5.91 17.60 -8.11
CA LEU A 56 5.80 18.99 -7.71
C LEU A 56 7.12 19.70 -8.03
N VAL A 57 7.03 20.85 -8.66
CA VAL A 57 8.18 21.64 -9.06
C VAL A 57 7.96 23.13 -8.83
N ASP A 58 9.02 23.84 -8.43
CA ASP A 58 9.08 25.30 -8.45
C ASP A 58 9.39 25.81 -9.87
N SER A 59 9.42 27.11 -10.04
CA SER A 59 9.71 27.74 -11.34
C SER A 59 11.05 27.30 -11.95
N LYS A 60 12.06 27.01 -11.14
CA LYS A 60 13.35 26.48 -11.61
C LYS A 60 13.24 25.00 -12.00
N GLY A 61 12.40 24.25 -11.30
CA GLY A 61 12.08 22.87 -11.63
C GLY A 61 11.41 22.75 -13.00
N ILE A 62 10.49 23.65 -13.32
CA ILE A 62 9.83 23.72 -14.63
C ILE A 62 10.85 23.94 -15.74
N GLU A 63 11.79 24.86 -15.55
CA GLU A 63 12.87 25.09 -16.53
C GLU A 63 13.71 23.81 -16.75
N ARG A 64 14.09 23.11 -15.69
CA ARG A 64 14.83 21.83 -15.79
C ARG A 64 14.04 20.75 -16.50
N LEU A 65 12.77 20.58 -16.18
CA LEU A 65 11.88 19.63 -16.86
C LEU A 65 11.77 19.95 -18.35
N THR A 66 11.57 21.21 -18.71
CA THR A 66 11.47 21.66 -20.11
C THR A 66 12.77 21.39 -20.87
N GLN A 67 13.93 21.69 -20.28
CA GLN A 67 15.24 21.47 -20.88
C GLN A 67 15.62 19.98 -21.00
N SER A 68 15.04 19.13 -20.16
CA SER A 68 15.31 17.69 -20.15
C SER A 68 14.77 16.96 -21.39
N GLY A 69 13.85 17.58 -22.13
CA GLY A 69 13.14 16.95 -23.25
C GLY A 69 12.17 15.84 -22.83
N LEU A 70 11.76 15.81 -21.56
CA LEU A 70 10.71 14.91 -21.07
C LEU A 70 9.34 15.40 -21.54
N ARG A 71 8.42 14.46 -21.75
CA ARG A 71 7.01 14.79 -21.98
C ARG A 71 6.35 15.11 -20.65
N CYS A 72 5.97 16.38 -20.49
CA CYS A 72 5.35 16.90 -19.28
C CYS A 72 3.98 17.47 -19.61
N GLU A 73 3.01 17.18 -18.77
CA GLU A 73 1.65 17.73 -18.81
C GLU A 73 1.42 18.48 -17.49
N GLU A 74 1.04 19.74 -17.59
CA GLU A 74 0.68 20.55 -16.43
C GLU A 74 -0.69 20.14 -15.92
N ILE A 75 -0.75 19.75 -14.66
CA ILE A 75 -1.99 19.29 -14.02
C ILE A 75 -2.62 20.40 -13.18
N ALA A 76 -1.82 21.13 -12.43
CA ALA A 76 -2.28 22.24 -11.61
C ALA A 76 -1.13 23.20 -11.28
N THR A 77 -1.47 24.48 -11.13
CA THR A 77 -0.54 25.53 -10.71
C THR A 77 -0.85 25.99 -9.29
N ASP A 78 0.15 26.56 -8.64
CA ASP A 78 0.04 27.15 -7.30
C ASP A 78 -0.56 26.18 -6.28
N VAL A 79 0.09 25.04 -6.10
CA VAL A 79 -0.37 23.96 -5.23
C VAL A 79 0.61 23.78 -4.07
N ASP A 80 0.10 23.75 -2.84
CA ASP A 80 0.86 23.26 -1.69
C ASP A 80 0.72 21.74 -1.59
N ARG A 81 1.83 21.03 -1.34
CA ARG A 81 1.82 19.58 -1.15
C ARG A 81 0.81 19.13 -0.11
N GLY A 82 0.63 19.93 0.95
CA GLY A 82 -0.33 19.65 2.01
C GLY A 82 -1.79 19.77 1.57
N GLU A 83 -2.07 20.48 0.47
CA GLU A 83 -3.41 20.61 -0.10
C GLU A 83 -3.78 19.48 -1.05
N ILE A 84 -2.84 18.62 -1.40
CA ILE A 84 -3.11 17.48 -2.28
C ILE A 84 -3.55 16.29 -1.44
N ALA A 85 -4.74 15.78 -1.72
CA ALA A 85 -5.31 14.62 -1.07
C ALA A 85 -5.55 13.48 -2.08
N LEU A 86 -5.06 12.28 -1.77
CA LEU A 86 -5.28 11.08 -2.54
C LEU A 86 -6.58 10.41 -2.07
N ASP A 87 -7.44 10.04 -3.03
CA ASP A 87 -8.63 9.25 -2.74
C ASP A 87 -8.27 7.75 -2.66
N THR A 88 -8.25 7.22 -1.46
CA THR A 88 -7.88 5.83 -1.20
C THR A 88 -9.04 4.84 -1.34
N ARG A 89 -10.29 5.34 -1.44
CA ARG A 89 -11.50 4.51 -1.55
C ARG A 89 -12.21 4.65 -2.88
N LEU A 90 -11.74 5.55 -3.75
CA LEU A 90 -12.38 5.91 -5.01
C LEU A 90 -13.84 6.36 -4.82
N ASP A 91 -14.12 7.06 -3.71
CA ASP A 91 -15.47 7.48 -3.34
C ASP A 91 -16.00 8.55 -4.29
N LEU A 92 -17.10 8.24 -4.98
CA LEU A 92 -17.74 9.17 -5.90
C LEU A 92 -18.27 10.44 -5.23
N ALA A 93 -18.53 10.39 -3.91
CA ALA A 93 -18.97 11.57 -3.15
C ALA A 93 -17.88 12.65 -3.08
N ASN A 94 -16.61 12.29 -3.20
CA ASN A 94 -15.51 13.24 -3.21
C ASN A 94 -15.49 14.09 -4.48
N ARG A 95 -15.95 13.57 -5.63
CA ARG A 95 -16.00 14.32 -6.91
C ARG A 95 -16.85 15.61 -6.85
N GLY A 96 -17.86 15.64 -6.03
CA GLY A 96 -18.70 16.83 -5.86
C GLY A 96 -18.33 17.72 -4.69
N ARG A 97 -17.45 17.25 -3.81
CA ARG A 97 -17.09 17.93 -2.56
C ARG A 97 -15.77 18.68 -2.63
N TYR A 98 -14.81 18.15 -3.38
CA TYR A 98 -13.46 18.71 -3.51
C TYR A 98 -13.11 18.93 -4.98
N PRO A 99 -12.40 20.02 -5.33
CA PRO A 99 -11.87 20.21 -6.67
C PRO A 99 -10.93 19.05 -7.05
N MET A 100 -11.24 18.36 -8.13
CA MET A 100 -10.40 17.30 -8.65
C MET A 100 -9.19 17.89 -9.38
N LEU A 101 -7.99 17.45 -8.99
CA LEU A 101 -6.74 17.85 -9.64
C LEU A 101 -6.35 16.87 -10.75
N PHE A 102 -6.49 15.57 -10.48
CA PHE A 102 -6.03 14.52 -11.39
C PHE A 102 -6.87 13.24 -11.24
N GLU A 103 -7.10 12.55 -12.36
CA GLU A 103 -7.69 11.21 -12.38
C GLU A 103 -7.06 10.38 -13.51
N GLU A 104 -6.49 9.23 -13.16
CA GLU A 104 -6.01 8.23 -14.11
C GLU A 104 -6.08 6.84 -13.47
N GLY A 105 -6.80 5.92 -14.09
CA GLY A 105 -7.05 4.59 -13.55
C GLY A 105 -7.71 4.67 -12.17
N GLN A 106 -7.05 4.12 -11.16
CA GLN A 106 -7.51 4.17 -9.76
C GLN A 106 -6.89 5.33 -8.96
N VAL A 107 -6.11 6.18 -9.59
CA VAL A 107 -5.50 7.34 -8.93
C VAL A 107 -6.41 8.55 -9.09
N ARG A 108 -6.88 9.11 -7.98
CA ARG A 108 -7.61 10.37 -7.93
C ARG A 108 -6.98 11.30 -6.92
N LEU A 109 -6.67 12.49 -7.35
CA LEU A 109 -6.17 13.56 -6.49
C LEU A 109 -7.16 14.71 -6.44
N TYR A 110 -7.35 15.24 -5.25
CA TYR A 110 -8.19 16.39 -4.98
C TYR A 110 -7.40 17.49 -4.31
N ARG A 111 -7.80 18.76 -4.52
CA ARG A 111 -7.35 19.88 -3.69
C ARG A 111 -8.26 19.93 -2.45
N ALA A 112 -7.69 19.73 -1.28
CA ALA A 112 -8.41 19.75 -0.01
C ALA A 112 -7.61 20.54 1.04
N ASP A 113 -8.31 21.13 2.01
CA ASP A 113 -7.64 21.73 3.17
C ASP A 113 -6.72 20.69 3.82
N PRO A 114 -5.47 21.03 4.17
CA PRO A 114 -4.50 20.09 4.77
C PRO A 114 -5.00 19.37 6.02
N LEU A 115 -6.02 19.91 6.69
CA LEU A 115 -6.65 19.28 7.84
C LEU A 115 -7.66 18.18 7.48
N VAL A 116 -8.09 18.09 6.22
CA VAL A 116 -9.09 17.09 5.78
C VAL A 116 -8.53 15.67 5.83
N PRO A 117 -7.36 15.36 5.27
CA PRO A 117 -6.78 14.03 5.38
C PRO A 117 -6.52 13.59 6.82
N SER A 118 -6.07 14.52 7.68
CA SER A 118 -5.72 14.20 9.06
C SER A 118 -6.95 14.07 10.00
N ARG A 119 -8.03 14.80 9.73
CA ARG A 119 -9.21 14.85 10.62
C ARG A 119 -10.40 14.06 10.10
N LEU A 120 -10.58 13.97 8.80
CA LEU A 120 -11.76 13.41 8.15
C LEU A 120 -11.44 12.23 7.21
N GLY A 121 -10.19 11.77 7.17
CA GLY A 121 -9.74 10.72 6.25
C GLY A 121 -10.64 9.47 6.24
N LYS A 122 -11.17 9.09 7.42
CA LYS A 122 -12.10 7.95 7.52
C LYS A 122 -13.44 8.17 6.83
N THR A 123 -14.02 9.35 6.98
CA THR A 123 -15.33 9.64 6.40
C THR A 123 -15.24 10.00 4.93
N THR A 124 -14.09 10.50 4.48
CA THR A 124 -13.87 10.96 3.10
C THR A 124 -13.04 10.01 2.25
N GLY A 125 -12.30 9.06 2.85
CA GLY A 125 -11.33 8.24 2.14
C GLY A 125 -10.15 9.03 1.56
N LEU A 126 -9.92 10.28 2.01
CA LEU A 126 -8.84 11.12 1.54
C LEU A 126 -7.62 11.00 2.45
N ALA A 127 -6.47 10.69 1.89
CA ALA A 127 -5.17 10.65 2.57
C ALA A 127 -4.25 11.74 2.04
N GLY A 128 -3.38 12.28 2.89
CA GLY A 128 -2.31 13.16 2.44
C GLY A 128 -1.29 12.41 1.60
N LEU A 129 -0.54 13.14 0.76
CA LEU A 129 0.55 12.55 0.00
C LEU A 129 1.67 12.04 0.93
N PRO A 130 2.41 10.99 0.52
CA PRO A 130 3.57 10.50 1.27
C PRO A 130 4.58 11.61 1.57
N THR A 131 5.10 11.64 2.79
CA THR A 131 6.17 12.55 3.19
C THR A 131 7.53 11.92 2.87
N GLY A 132 8.13 12.29 1.75
CA GLY A 132 9.41 11.80 1.26
C GLY A 132 9.37 11.63 -0.24
N GLY A 133 10.45 11.96 -0.93
CA GLY A 133 10.53 11.77 -2.38
C GLY A 133 10.46 10.30 -2.74
N LEU A 134 9.63 9.94 -3.71
CA LEU A 134 9.64 8.59 -4.28
C LEU A 134 10.87 8.42 -5.18
N ARG A 135 11.48 7.24 -5.12
CA ARG A 135 12.54 6.89 -6.07
C ARG A 135 11.95 6.64 -7.45
N ILE A 136 12.55 7.24 -8.47
CA ILE A 136 12.18 6.98 -9.87
C ILE A 136 12.73 5.61 -10.26
N VAL A 137 11.84 4.69 -10.63
CA VAL A 137 12.22 3.36 -11.10
C VAL A 137 11.60 3.14 -12.47
N TYR A 138 12.44 3.01 -13.48
CA TYR A 138 12.02 2.52 -14.79
C TYR A 138 12.21 0.99 -14.84
N ARG A 139 11.14 0.27 -15.14
CA ARG A 139 11.19 -1.16 -15.42
C ARG A 139 10.76 -1.38 -16.86
N GLU A 140 11.65 -1.99 -17.62
CA GLU A 140 11.29 -2.49 -18.94
C GLU A 140 10.33 -3.68 -18.75
N SER A 141 9.13 -3.57 -19.32
CA SER A 141 8.18 -4.67 -19.29
C SER A 141 8.74 -5.80 -20.15
N GLN A 142 9.30 -6.83 -19.52
CA GLN A 142 9.65 -8.07 -20.23
C GLN A 142 8.38 -8.87 -20.44
N PRO A 143 8.06 -9.29 -21.66
CA PRO A 143 6.91 -10.16 -21.88
C PRO A 143 7.10 -11.45 -21.08
N LEU A 144 6.07 -11.81 -20.29
CA LEU A 144 6.05 -13.07 -19.55
C LEU A 144 6.17 -14.22 -20.54
N ASN A 145 7.27 -14.98 -20.46
CA ASN A 145 7.43 -16.19 -21.23
C ASN A 145 6.69 -17.33 -20.56
N MET A 146 5.40 -17.48 -20.89
CA MET A 146 4.52 -18.51 -20.36
C MET A 146 5.06 -19.94 -20.56
N GLY A 147 5.89 -20.19 -21.61
CA GLY A 147 6.52 -21.48 -21.84
C GLY A 147 7.57 -21.88 -20.79
N ARG A 148 8.09 -20.93 -20.01
CA ARG A 148 9.00 -21.23 -18.89
C ARG A 148 8.26 -21.54 -17.59
N LEU A 149 7.04 -21.03 -17.40
CA LEU A 149 6.23 -21.30 -16.20
C LEU A 149 5.81 -22.79 -16.11
N SER A 150 5.61 -23.46 -17.26
CA SER A 150 5.21 -24.87 -17.29
C SER A 150 6.32 -25.87 -16.91
N GLN A 151 7.55 -25.41 -16.76
CA GLN A 151 8.69 -26.29 -16.40
C GLN A 151 9.03 -26.30 -14.91
N VAL A 152 8.41 -25.43 -14.09
CA VAL A 152 8.95 -25.18 -12.75
C VAL A 152 8.13 -25.82 -11.62
N MET A 153 6.81 -25.95 -11.75
CA MET A 153 5.98 -26.68 -10.78
C MET A 153 4.60 -27.00 -11.35
N ASP A 154 4.06 -28.16 -11.02
CA ASP A 154 2.66 -28.47 -11.28
C ASP A 154 1.78 -27.60 -10.36
N LEU A 155 1.08 -26.62 -10.94
CA LEU A 155 0.19 -25.73 -10.20
C LEU A 155 -0.90 -26.50 -9.45
N ASN A 156 -1.41 -27.61 -10.04
CA ASN A 156 -2.39 -28.47 -9.37
C ASN A 156 -1.81 -29.14 -8.13
N ALA A 157 -0.53 -29.52 -8.16
CA ALA A 157 0.13 -30.04 -6.98
C ALA A 157 0.24 -29.01 -5.86
N LEU A 158 0.49 -27.73 -6.19
CA LEU A 158 0.50 -26.63 -5.20
C LEU A 158 -0.87 -26.37 -4.62
N ILE A 159 -1.90 -26.32 -5.46
CA ILE A 159 -3.29 -26.15 -5.01
C ILE A 159 -3.71 -27.31 -4.10
N GLY A 160 -3.24 -28.53 -4.40
CA GLY A 160 -3.48 -29.70 -3.57
C GLY A 160 -2.83 -29.66 -2.18
N LEU A 161 -1.92 -28.69 -1.92
CA LEU A 161 -1.33 -28.46 -0.59
C LEU A 161 -2.18 -27.54 0.31
N VAL A 162 -3.23 -26.92 -0.22
CA VAL A 162 -4.14 -26.08 0.55
C VAL A 162 -4.94 -26.97 1.52
N GLU A 163 -4.91 -26.62 2.79
CA GLU A 163 -5.59 -27.36 3.85
C GLU A 163 -6.80 -26.58 4.36
N GLN A 164 -8.00 -27.07 4.05
CA GLN A 164 -9.25 -26.45 4.52
C GLN A 164 -9.30 -26.38 6.05
N ASP A 165 -8.91 -27.43 6.73
CA ASP A 165 -8.92 -27.50 8.21
C ASP A 165 -8.01 -26.40 8.82
N SER A 166 -6.89 -26.08 8.17
CA SER A 166 -6.00 -24.99 8.58
C SER A 166 -6.67 -23.64 8.44
N LEU A 167 -7.29 -23.36 7.28
CA LEU A 167 -8.02 -22.13 7.02
C LEU A 167 -9.16 -21.91 8.03
N GLU A 168 -9.97 -22.95 8.27
CA GLU A 168 -11.07 -22.91 9.23
C GLU A 168 -10.56 -22.69 10.66
N SER A 169 -9.50 -23.40 11.06
CA SER A 169 -8.88 -23.27 12.39
C SER A 169 -8.30 -21.85 12.61
N TYR A 170 -7.61 -21.29 11.60
CA TYR A 170 -7.05 -19.94 11.71
C TYR A 170 -8.14 -18.87 11.75
N SER A 171 -9.19 -19.03 10.96
CA SER A 171 -10.36 -18.15 10.97
C SER A 171 -11.03 -18.16 12.36
N ALA A 172 -11.34 -19.33 12.88
CA ALA A 172 -11.93 -19.49 14.19
C ALA A 172 -11.06 -18.87 15.30
N GLN A 173 -9.73 -19.03 15.19
CA GLN A 173 -8.79 -18.44 16.15
C GLN A 173 -8.78 -16.90 16.07
N LEU A 174 -8.80 -16.31 14.86
CA LEU A 174 -8.83 -14.86 14.68
C LEU A 174 -10.10 -14.23 15.28
N GLU A 175 -11.24 -14.90 15.16
CA GLU A 175 -12.50 -14.46 15.77
C GLU A 175 -12.42 -14.37 17.29
N THR A 176 -11.66 -15.27 17.95
CA THR A 176 -11.51 -15.26 19.41
C THR A 176 -10.80 -14.03 19.95
N PHE A 177 -10.00 -13.35 19.12
CA PHE A 177 -9.24 -12.16 19.55
C PHE A 177 -10.11 -10.92 19.64
N TRP A 178 -11.34 -10.96 19.16
CA TRP A 178 -12.34 -9.90 19.22
C TRP A 178 -11.74 -8.50 19.19
N TRP A 179 -12.30 -7.56 18.48
CA TRP A 179 -11.75 -6.21 18.37
C TRP A 179 -10.26 -6.13 18.00
N ARG A 180 -9.93 -6.60 16.82
CA ARG A 180 -8.57 -6.40 16.29
C ARG A 180 -8.31 -4.95 15.84
N VAL A 181 -9.05 -3.99 16.40
CA VAL A 181 -8.88 -2.55 16.14
C VAL A 181 -7.48 -2.11 16.55
N THR A 182 -6.81 -1.36 15.69
CA THR A 182 -5.44 -0.87 15.92
C THR A 182 -5.28 -0.19 17.27
N GLY A 183 -4.31 -0.66 18.04
CA GLY A 183 -3.99 -0.16 19.37
C GLY A 183 -4.87 -0.72 20.49
N THR A 184 -5.62 -1.80 20.26
CA THR A 184 -6.34 -2.56 21.30
C THR A 184 -5.58 -3.83 21.70
N SER A 185 -5.98 -4.43 22.81
CA SER A 185 -5.38 -5.70 23.26
C SER A 185 -5.63 -6.83 22.27
N GLY A 186 -6.82 -6.92 21.65
CA GLY A 186 -7.12 -7.91 20.62
C GLY A 186 -6.20 -7.79 19.41
N ASN A 187 -5.91 -6.56 18.98
CA ASN A 187 -4.95 -6.29 17.92
C ASN A 187 -3.52 -6.74 18.26
N TYR A 188 -3.07 -6.52 19.51
CA TYR A 188 -1.74 -6.97 19.94
C TYR A 188 -1.64 -8.49 20.10
N ILE A 189 -2.68 -9.12 20.62
CA ILE A 189 -2.71 -10.58 20.80
C ILE A 189 -2.74 -11.29 19.43
N SER A 190 -3.59 -10.83 18.50
CA SER A 190 -3.65 -11.38 17.15
C SER A 190 -2.32 -11.23 16.41
N ARG A 191 -1.64 -10.08 16.54
CA ARG A 191 -0.30 -9.88 16.00
C ARG A 191 0.69 -10.93 16.50
N ASN A 192 0.71 -11.16 17.81
CA ASN A 192 1.64 -12.14 18.39
C ASN A 192 1.33 -13.55 17.91
N TRP A 193 0.07 -13.94 17.85
CA TRP A 193 -0.35 -15.22 17.30
C TRP A 193 0.08 -15.39 15.83
N ILE A 194 -0.05 -14.36 15.01
CA ILE A 194 0.42 -14.38 13.61
C ILE A 194 1.94 -14.59 13.55
N ILE A 195 2.71 -13.92 14.42
CA ILE A 195 4.16 -14.10 14.51
C ILE A 195 4.50 -15.53 14.89
N ASP A 196 3.80 -16.09 15.88
CA ASP A 196 4.00 -17.47 16.33
C ASP A 196 3.72 -18.45 15.17
N LYS A 197 2.62 -18.27 14.42
CA LYS A 197 2.29 -19.11 13.26
C LYS A 197 3.36 -19.06 12.16
N LEU A 198 3.80 -17.88 11.79
CA LEU A 198 4.86 -17.72 10.78
C LEU A 198 6.17 -18.36 11.25
N SER A 199 6.48 -18.27 12.54
CA SER A 199 7.64 -18.94 13.13
C SER A 199 7.49 -20.47 13.15
N GLU A 200 6.30 -21.00 13.46
CA GLU A 200 5.97 -22.42 13.38
C GLU A 200 6.16 -22.98 11.95
N PHE A 201 5.92 -22.18 10.91
CA PHE A 201 6.18 -22.57 9.52
C PHE A 201 7.66 -22.61 9.16
N GLY A 202 8.54 -22.19 10.07
CA GLY A 202 9.98 -22.23 9.88
C GLY A 202 10.57 -20.97 9.24
N TYR A 203 9.86 -19.83 9.31
CA TYR A 203 10.42 -18.56 8.90
C TYR A 203 11.38 -18.02 9.96
N ASP A 204 12.67 -17.98 9.64
CA ASP A 204 13.72 -17.47 10.54
C ASP A 204 13.66 -15.95 10.70
N SER A 205 13.14 -15.24 9.70
CA SER A 205 13.00 -13.79 9.70
C SER A 205 11.53 -13.38 9.78
N VAL A 206 10.99 -13.41 10.99
CA VAL A 206 9.68 -12.82 11.28
C VAL A 206 9.89 -11.56 12.09
N GLY A 207 9.57 -10.40 11.51
CA GLY A 207 9.82 -9.10 12.10
C GLY A 207 8.55 -8.29 12.31
N ILE A 208 8.69 -7.25 13.11
CA ILE A 208 7.67 -6.21 13.29
C ILE A 208 8.19 -4.94 12.64
N ASP A 209 7.47 -4.46 11.62
CA ASP A 209 7.67 -3.13 11.08
C ASP A 209 6.73 -2.17 11.82
N SER A 210 7.27 -1.32 12.70
CA SER A 210 6.46 -0.49 13.58
C SER A 210 6.77 0.99 13.45
N PHE A 211 5.74 1.79 13.58
CA PHE A 211 5.82 3.24 13.53
C PHE A 211 4.75 3.87 14.43
N THR A 212 4.82 5.18 14.55
CA THR A 212 3.86 5.96 15.35
C THR A 212 3.14 6.93 14.43
N THR A 213 1.80 6.96 14.54
CA THR A 213 0.97 7.89 13.77
C THR A 213 -0.21 8.37 14.60
N GLU A 214 -0.85 9.43 14.15
CA GLU A 214 -2.07 9.93 14.78
C GLU A 214 -3.29 9.19 14.20
N ILE A 215 -4.07 8.58 15.09
CA ILE A 215 -5.33 7.91 14.77
C ILE A 215 -6.41 8.49 15.70
N TYR A 216 -7.42 9.14 15.13
CA TYR A 216 -8.51 9.81 15.87
C TYR A 216 -8.04 10.81 16.93
N GLY A 217 -7.07 11.66 16.58
CA GLY A 217 -6.53 12.66 17.50
C GLY A 217 -5.67 12.09 18.64
N ARG A 218 -5.28 10.83 18.55
CA ARG A 218 -4.39 10.17 19.51
C ARG A 218 -3.20 9.54 18.81
N ILE A 219 -2.02 9.75 19.38
CA ILE A 219 -0.81 9.07 18.93
C ILE A 219 -0.92 7.58 19.27
N LYS A 220 -0.83 6.74 18.26
CA LYS A 220 -0.84 5.28 18.39
C LYS A 220 0.37 4.68 17.71
N LYS A 221 0.83 3.56 18.26
CA LYS A 221 1.85 2.73 17.63
C LYS A 221 1.16 1.65 16.80
N VAL A 222 1.57 1.55 15.56
CA VAL A 222 1.05 0.62 14.54
C VAL A 222 2.12 -0.42 14.24
N TYR A 223 1.72 -1.66 13.94
CA TYR A 223 2.63 -2.78 13.84
C TYR A 223 2.25 -3.69 12.66
N ASN A 224 2.95 -3.56 11.54
CA ASN A 224 2.90 -4.58 10.50
C ASN A 224 3.71 -5.81 10.94
N VAL A 225 3.25 -7.00 10.57
CA VAL A 225 4.03 -8.23 10.71
C VAL A 225 4.62 -8.57 9.34
N VAL A 226 5.90 -8.87 9.30
CA VAL A 226 6.62 -9.17 8.05
C VAL A 226 7.41 -10.46 8.24
N ALA A 227 7.11 -11.47 7.43
CA ALA A 227 7.95 -12.66 7.31
C ALA A 227 8.63 -12.65 5.95
N VAL A 228 9.89 -13.09 5.91
CA VAL A 228 10.71 -13.08 4.70
C VAL A 228 11.18 -14.49 4.39
N LYS A 229 10.95 -14.92 3.14
CA LYS A 229 11.58 -16.08 2.54
C LYS A 229 12.52 -15.61 1.45
N GLU A 230 13.81 -15.72 1.67
CA GLU A 230 14.81 -15.31 0.71
C GLU A 230 14.79 -16.21 -0.54
N GLY A 231 14.85 -15.58 -1.71
CA GLY A 231 14.89 -16.25 -2.99
C GLY A 231 16.28 -16.80 -3.32
N ALA A 232 16.34 -18.02 -3.82
CA ALA A 232 17.61 -18.70 -4.12
C ALA A 232 18.32 -18.14 -5.36
N GLU A 233 17.61 -17.53 -6.31
CA GLU A 233 18.19 -17.11 -7.59
C GLU A 233 18.17 -15.58 -7.75
N TYR A 234 17.09 -14.93 -7.33
CA TYR A 234 16.90 -13.48 -7.43
C TYR A 234 16.50 -12.88 -6.07
N PRO A 235 17.40 -12.87 -5.07
CA PRO A 235 17.06 -12.45 -3.71
C PRO A 235 16.66 -10.98 -3.61
N LEU A 236 17.05 -10.14 -4.57
CA LEU A 236 16.67 -8.73 -4.62
C LEU A 236 15.32 -8.48 -5.32
N HIS A 237 14.73 -9.48 -5.97
CA HIS A 237 13.40 -9.37 -6.55
C HIS A 237 12.37 -9.81 -5.53
N GLU A 238 11.53 -8.90 -5.10
CA GLU A 238 10.58 -9.12 -4.01
C GLU A 238 9.16 -9.30 -4.53
N ILE A 239 8.52 -10.35 -4.06
CA ILE A 239 7.09 -10.61 -4.26
C ILE A 239 6.42 -10.46 -2.90
N ILE A 240 5.42 -9.59 -2.80
CA ILE A 240 4.66 -9.39 -1.57
C ILE A 240 3.34 -10.15 -1.67
N VAL A 241 3.02 -10.92 -0.63
CA VAL A 241 1.70 -11.48 -0.39
C VAL A 241 1.21 -10.89 0.91
N GLY A 242 0.04 -10.26 0.90
CA GLY A 242 -0.40 -9.53 2.07
C GLY A 242 -1.90 -9.36 2.20
N ALA A 243 -2.29 -8.95 3.40
CA ALA A 243 -3.64 -8.57 3.80
C ALA A 243 -3.55 -7.60 4.98
N HIS A 244 -4.62 -6.85 5.28
CA HIS A 244 -4.66 -6.19 6.58
C HIS A 244 -5.19 -7.14 7.65
N ARG A 245 -4.70 -7.00 8.88
CA ARG A 245 -5.03 -7.86 10.02
C ARG A 245 -5.89 -7.18 11.07
N ASP A 246 -6.03 -5.87 11.01
CA ASP A 246 -6.93 -5.12 11.88
C ASP A 246 -8.39 -5.25 11.42
N ALA A 247 -9.32 -4.80 12.22
CA ALA A 247 -10.74 -4.82 11.95
C ALA A 247 -11.42 -3.57 12.54
N VAL A 248 -12.65 -3.28 12.10
CA VAL A 248 -13.46 -2.21 12.65
C VAL A 248 -13.92 -2.52 14.08
N PRO A 249 -14.30 -1.49 14.89
CA PRO A 249 -14.96 -1.70 16.18
C PRO A 249 -16.26 -2.52 16.01
N ASP A 250 -16.56 -3.31 17.02
CA ASP A 250 -17.78 -4.12 17.13
C ASP A 250 -17.96 -5.22 16.08
N SER A 251 -16.88 -5.56 15.36
CA SER A 251 -16.81 -6.69 14.44
C SER A 251 -15.63 -7.60 14.78
N PRO A 252 -15.79 -8.94 14.71
CA PRO A 252 -14.64 -9.86 14.74
C PRO A 252 -13.80 -9.80 13.47
N GLY A 253 -14.30 -9.14 12.38
CA GLY A 253 -13.59 -9.00 11.11
C GLY A 253 -13.32 -10.37 10.44
N ALA A 254 -14.32 -11.26 10.38
CA ALA A 254 -14.12 -12.61 9.85
C ALA A 254 -13.76 -12.59 8.36
N ASP A 255 -14.52 -11.84 7.55
CA ASP A 255 -14.21 -11.61 6.14
C ASP A 255 -13.32 -10.38 5.97
N ASP A 256 -13.68 -9.26 6.55
CA ASP A 256 -12.91 -8.00 6.53
C ASP A 256 -12.03 -7.85 7.81
N ASN A 257 -10.71 -8.18 7.79
CA ASN A 257 -10.07 -8.95 6.75
C ASN A 257 -9.38 -10.19 7.36
N GLY A 258 -10.17 -10.99 8.08
CA GLY A 258 -9.73 -12.31 8.56
C GLY A 258 -9.46 -13.26 7.41
N SER A 259 -10.30 -13.23 6.36
CA SER A 259 -10.17 -14.08 5.19
C SER A 259 -8.83 -13.88 4.47
N GLY A 260 -8.46 -12.65 4.14
CA GLY A 260 -7.16 -12.34 3.54
C GLY A 260 -5.99 -12.66 4.47
N THR A 261 -6.15 -12.43 5.78
CA THR A 261 -5.13 -12.78 6.78
C THR A 261 -4.84 -14.28 6.80
N VAL A 262 -5.87 -15.15 6.87
CA VAL A 262 -5.66 -16.60 6.91
C VAL A 262 -5.16 -17.13 5.56
N ALA A 263 -5.61 -16.58 4.44
CA ALA A 263 -5.08 -16.96 3.14
C ALA A 263 -3.59 -16.60 3.01
N THR A 264 -3.16 -15.44 3.51
CA THR A 264 -1.75 -15.06 3.57
C THR A 264 -0.93 -16.07 4.40
N LEU A 265 -1.46 -16.49 5.56
CA LEU A 265 -0.81 -17.50 6.40
C LEU A 265 -0.72 -18.87 5.71
N GLU A 266 -1.78 -19.29 5.01
CA GLU A 266 -1.78 -20.57 4.30
C GLU A 266 -0.81 -20.58 3.12
N ILE A 267 -0.75 -19.50 2.34
CA ILE A 267 0.25 -19.34 1.28
C ILE A 267 1.66 -19.36 1.89
N ALA A 268 1.87 -18.69 3.03
CA ALA A 268 3.14 -18.73 3.74
C ALA A 268 3.50 -20.16 4.16
N ARG A 269 2.54 -20.92 4.75
CA ARG A 269 2.75 -22.33 5.13
C ARG A 269 3.18 -23.18 3.94
N ILE A 270 2.50 -23.08 2.82
CA ILE A 270 2.83 -23.84 1.61
C ILE A 270 4.21 -23.45 1.09
N LEU A 271 4.48 -22.16 0.94
CA LEU A 271 5.73 -21.68 0.37
C LEU A 271 6.92 -21.89 1.31
N SER A 272 6.72 -22.12 2.61
CA SER A 272 7.82 -22.43 3.54
C SER A 272 8.58 -23.68 3.16
N THR A 273 7.89 -24.66 2.55
CA THR A 273 8.43 -25.98 2.17
C THR A 273 9.03 -26.05 0.77
N ILE A 274 8.99 -24.93 0.01
CA ILE A 274 9.32 -24.90 -1.40
C ILE A 274 10.43 -23.87 -1.65
N ASP A 275 11.45 -24.24 -2.42
CA ASP A 275 12.46 -23.27 -2.83
C ASP A 275 11.87 -22.28 -3.84
N THR A 276 12.03 -20.99 -3.56
CA THR A 276 11.56 -19.91 -4.42
C THR A 276 12.73 -19.22 -5.12
N ARG A 277 12.52 -18.81 -6.38
CA ARG A 277 13.57 -18.11 -7.14
C ARG A 277 13.74 -16.68 -6.66
N SER A 278 12.63 -15.98 -6.41
CA SER A 278 12.59 -14.62 -5.90
C SER A 278 12.22 -14.62 -4.41
N THR A 279 12.57 -13.55 -3.72
CA THR A 279 12.20 -13.35 -2.32
C THR A 279 10.70 -13.13 -2.18
N PHE A 280 10.07 -13.85 -1.25
CA PHE A 280 8.69 -13.60 -0.84
C PHE A 280 8.67 -12.89 0.51
N LYS A 281 7.85 -11.86 0.59
CA LYS A 281 7.53 -11.17 1.84
C LYS A 281 6.04 -11.33 2.14
N PHE A 282 5.72 -11.95 3.26
CA PHE A 282 4.34 -12.08 3.76
C PHE A 282 4.09 -10.95 4.73
N ILE A 283 3.14 -10.07 4.42
CA ILE A 283 2.93 -8.86 5.19
C ILE A 283 1.48 -8.77 5.65
N LEU A 284 1.29 -8.76 6.98
CA LEU A 284 0.01 -8.51 7.60
C LEU A 284 0.01 -7.06 8.10
N PHE A 285 -0.68 -6.19 7.35
CA PHE A 285 -0.73 -4.76 7.63
C PHE A 285 -1.64 -4.44 8.81
N ASP A 286 -1.34 -3.36 9.51
CA ASP A 286 -2.12 -2.83 10.63
C ASP A 286 -2.59 -1.41 10.32
N GLY A 287 -3.75 -1.03 10.86
CA GLY A 287 -4.26 0.32 10.69
C GLY A 287 -4.82 0.61 9.30
N GLU A 288 -5.28 -0.42 8.58
CA GLU A 288 -5.98 -0.26 7.31
C GLU A 288 -7.28 0.49 7.53
N GLU A 289 -8.11 -0.01 8.44
CA GLU A 289 -9.44 0.49 8.78
C GLU A 289 -9.44 1.94 9.29
N GLN A 290 -8.29 2.43 9.65
CA GLN A 290 -8.10 3.78 10.12
C GLN A 290 -7.45 4.71 9.07
N GLY A 291 -7.25 4.22 7.85
CA GLY A 291 -6.76 4.98 6.71
C GLY A 291 -5.44 4.48 6.14
N LEU A 292 -5.30 3.17 5.95
CA LEU A 292 -4.16 2.53 5.26
C LEU A 292 -2.80 2.80 5.91
N HIS A 293 -2.76 3.10 7.22
CA HIS A 293 -1.53 3.57 7.87
C HIS A 293 -0.36 2.61 7.72
N GLY A 294 -0.59 1.30 7.89
CA GLY A 294 0.45 0.28 7.83
C GLY A 294 1.04 0.10 6.45
N SER A 295 0.19 -0.03 5.44
CA SER A 295 0.62 -0.20 4.05
C SER A 295 1.31 1.05 3.50
N TRP A 296 0.83 2.24 3.83
CA TRP A 296 1.47 3.51 3.51
C TRP A 296 2.89 3.62 4.09
N HIS A 297 3.03 3.30 5.39
CA HIS A 297 4.34 3.30 6.04
C HIS A 297 5.30 2.35 5.34
N TYR A 298 4.85 1.11 5.09
CA TYR A 298 5.67 0.09 4.45
C TYR A 298 6.09 0.51 3.04
N ALA A 299 5.14 0.97 2.22
CA ALA A 299 5.41 1.41 0.86
C ALA A 299 6.42 2.56 0.78
N ASN A 300 6.28 3.57 1.65
CA ASN A 300 7.25 4.67 1.74
C ASN A 300 8.64 4.18 2.14
N LYS A 301 8.72 3.30 3.15
CA LYS A 301 9.98 2.74 3.62
C LYS A 301 10.66 1.92 2.52
N ALA A 302 9.93 1.07 1.82
CA ALA A 302 10.42 0.27 0.70
C ALA A 302 10.92 1.16 -0.46
N ALA A 303 10.16 2.21 -0.79
CA ALA A 303 10.55 3.17 -1.81
C ALA A 303 11.85 3.91 -1.44
N MET A 304 11.98 4.34 -0.18
CA MET A 304 13.20 5.01 0.32
C MET A 304 14.41 4.07 0.35
N ALA A 305 14.19 2.79 0.68
CA ALA A 305 15.24 1.76 0.66
C ALA A 305 15.63 1.35 -0.76
N GLY A 306 14.79 1.63 -1.74
CA GLY A 306 14.96 1.20 -3.13
C GLY A 306 14.70 -0.28 -3.32
N ASP A 307 13.81 -0.86 -2.52
CA ASP A 307 13.41 -2.26 -2.62
C ASP A 307 12.86 -2.57 -4.01
N SER A 308 13.24 -3.72 -4.57
CA SER A 308 12.82 -4.13 -5.90
C SER A 308 11.56 -5.01 -5.82
N ILE A 309 10.43 -4.41 -5.41
CA ILE A 309 9.14 -5.09 -5.39
C ILE A 309 8.66 -5.26 -6.83
N ILE A 310 8.60 -6.51 -7.30
CA ILE A 310 8.20 -6.85 -8.67
C ILE A 310 6.72 -7.17 -8.79
N PHE A 311 6.08 -7.61 -7.69
CA PHE A 311 4.67 -7.94 -7.64
C PHE A 311 4.16 -7.85 -6.21
N MET A 312 2.88 -7.48 -6.04
CA MET A 312 2.16 -7.58 -4.78
C MET A 312 0.77 -8.17 -5.03
N LEU A 313 0.46 -9.24 -4.28
CA LEU A 313 -0.89 -9.78 -4.13
C LEU A 313 -1.43 -9.28 -2.79
N ASN A 314 -2.44 -8.43 -2.83
CA ASN A 314 -3.22 -8.04 -1.65
C ASN A 314 -4.57 -8.73 -1.69
N MET A 315 -4.91 -9.44 -0.62
CA MET A 315 -6.19 -10.15 -0.50
C MET A 315 -7.05 -9.44 0.54
N ASP A 316 -8.29 -9.16 0.14
CA ASP A 316 -9.22 -8.44 0.99
C ASP A 316 -10.65 -8.92 0.73
N MET A 317 -11.36 -9.33 1.80
CA MET A 317 -12.73 -9.83 1.75
C MET A 317 -12.93 -10.95 0.71
N ILE A 318 -12.18 -12.04 0.85
CA ILE A 318 -12.16 -13.15 -0.13
C ILE A 318 -13.03 -14.36 0.27
N ALA A 319 -13.80 -14.25 1.36
CA ALA A 319 -14.63 -15.34 1.88
C ALA A 319 -16.14 -15.03 1.88
N GLU A 320 -16.56 -13.94 1.23
CA GLU A 320 -17.98 -13.67 1.11
C GLU A 320 -18.66 -14.70 0.19
N LEU A 321 -19.54 -15.49 0.76
CA LEU A 321 -20.35 -16.47 0.03
C LEU A 321 -21.51 -15.75 -0.69
N THR A 322 -21.21 -15.15 -1.83
CA THR A 322 -22.26 -14.84 -2.78
C THR A 322 -22.59 -16.10 -3.58
N ASN A 323 -23.86 -16.23 -4.06
CA ASN A 323 -24.26 -17.38 -4.88
C ASN A 323 -23.58 -17.46 -6.25
N THR A 324 -22.53 -16.67 -6.49
CA THR A 324 -21.95 -16.46 -7.81
C THR A 324 -20.50 -16.89 -7.95
N ASN A 325 -19.82 -17.28 -6.86
CA ASN A 325 -18.38 -17.62 -6.86
C ASN A 325 -17.54 -16.60 -7.65
N GLN A 326 -17.75 -15.31 -7.41
CA GLN A 326 -17.06 -14.24 -8.12
C GLN A 326 -15.92 -13.69 -7.26
N ALA A 327 -14.77 -13.48 -7.89
CA ALA A 327 -13.68 -12.71 -7.31
C ALA A 327 -13.48 -11.42 -8.14
N TYR A 328 -13.25 -10.31 -7.45
CA TYR A 328 -12.91 -9.05 -8.10
C TYR A 328 -11.41 -8.83 -8.05
N ILE A 329 -10.79 -8.64 -9.21
CA ILE A 329 -9.38 -8.33 -9.32
C ILE A 329 -9.22 -6.85 -9.59
N TYR A 330 -8.68 -6.12 -8.61
CA TYR A 330 -8.29 -4.72 -8.75
C TYR A 330 -6.81 -4.65 -9.14
N ARG A 331 -6.52 -3.99 -10.26
CA ARG A 331 -5.15 -3.86 -10.75
C ARG A 331 -4.64 -2.43 -10.66
N GLY A 332 -3.36 -2.28 -10.34
CA GLY A 332 -2.63 -1.01 -10.56
C GLY A 332 -2.27 -0.84 -12.05
N GLY A 333 -1.93 0.38 -12.47
CA GLY A 333 -1.83 0.78 -13.88
C GLY A 333 -1.15 -0.20 -14.82
N ASP A 334 0.14 -0.47 -14.67
CA ASP A 334 0.94 -1.33 -15.59
C ASP A 334 0.86 -2.83 -15.27
N ASP A 335 -0.23 -3.30 -14.74
CA ASP A 335 -0.34 -4.68 -14.29
C ASP A 335 -0.46 -5.68 -15.45
N ILE A 336 0.63 -6.39 -15.68
CA ILE A 336 0.71 -7.52 -16.62
C ILE A 336 0.20 -8.83 -16.03
N TYR A 337 -0.03 -8.89 -14.71
CA TYR A 337 -0.39 -10.11 -14.00
C TYR A 337 -1.90 -10.33 -13.90
N ALA A 338 -2.74 -9.29 -13.94
CA ALA A 338 -4.18 -9.46 -13.87
C ALA A 338 -4.76 -10.30 -15.02
N PRO A 339 -4.34 -10.12 -16.30
CA PRO A 339 -4.76 -11.01 -17.38
C PRO A 339 -4.26 -12.46 -17.18
N LEU A 340 -3.07 -12.63 -16.60
CA LEU A 340 -2.54 -13.96 -16.27
C LEU A 340 -3.37 -14.61 -15.16
N TRP A 341 -3.69 -13.85 -14.12
CA TRP A 341 -4.55 -14.31 -13.02
C TRP A 341 -5.92 -14.75 -13.54
N ALA A 342 -6.57 -13.94 -14.39
CA ALA A 342 -7.86 -14.28 -15.01
C ALA A 342 -7.74 -15.60 -15.81
N THR A 343 -6.70 -15.76 -16.62
CA THR A 343 -6.47 -16.98 -17.39
C THR A 343 -6.26 -18.20 -16.51
N LEU A 344 -5.53 -18.06 -15.40
CA LEU A 344 -5.32 -19.14 -14.44
C LEU A 344 -6.60 -19.51 -13.71
N ALA A 345 -7.37 -18.54 -13.28
CA ALA A 345 -8.62 -18.76 -12.58
C ALA A 345 -9.70 -19.38 -13.48
N ASP A 346 -9.78 -18.98 -14.75
CA ASP A 346 -10.63 -19.64 -15.75
C ASP A 346 -10.24 -21.12 -15.98
N SER A 347 -8.99 -21.47 -15.70
CA SER A 347 -8.52 -22.87 -15.78
C SER A 347 -8.87 -23.70 -14.55
N LEU A 348 -9.32 -23.06 -13.49
CA LEU A 348 -9.72 -23.69 -12.22
C LEU A 348 -11.24 -23.75 -12.18
N ASP A 349 -11.82 -24.95 -12.17
CA ASP A 349 -13.26 -25.16 -12.14
C ASP A 349 -13.92 -24.39 -10.97
N GLY A 350 -14.85 -23.50 -11.29
CA GLY A 350 -15.78 -22.89 -10.35
C GLY A 350 -15.44 -21.48 -9.85
N ILE A 351 -14.42 -20.82 -10.36
CA ILE A 351 -14.13 -19.41 -10.06
C ILE A 351 -14.50 -18.55 -11.29
N ASN A 352 -15.42 -17.61 -11.12
CA ASN A 352 -15.74 -16.57 -12.10
C ASN A 352 -15.02 -15.28 -11.71
N ILE A 353 -14.26 -14.70 -12.63
CA ILE A 353 -13.51 -13.44 -12.43
C ILE A 353 -14.10 -12.34 -13.30
#